data_83675cbda8594ade81c81cd3c549be64
#
_entry.id   83675cbda8594ade81c81cd3c549be64
#
_cell.length_a   1.000
_cell.length_b   1.000
_cell.length_c   1.000
_cell.angle_alpha   90.00
_cell.angle_beta   90.00
_cell.angle_gamma   90.00
#
_symmetry.space_group_name_H-M   'P 1'
#
loop_
_entity.id
_entity.type
_entity.pdbx_description
1 polymer ?
#
loop_
_entity_poly.entity_id
_entity_poly.type
_entity_poly.pdbx_seq_one_letter_code
_entity_poly.pdbx_strand_id
1 'polypeptide(L)'
;MPLTDFPAQKDVIALLQRSLERGRLGHAYLFTGQDLAELEAVGNVLAQTLNCQQPPKSAPDGTPLDACGQCVSCVKIDHANHPDVMIVRPESKLRHITIGQIVRRPSSPPRVLHDLINNKATEGRYK
;
A
#
# COMPACT_ATOMS: atom_id res chain seq x y z
N MET A 1 -5.80 -10.04 -4.75
CA MET A 1 -4.63 -10.64 -5.45
C MET A 1 -3.50 -10.78 -4.47
N PRO A 2 -2.96 -11.96 -4.25
CA PRO A 2 -1.73 -12.12 -3.46
C PRO A 2 -0.48 -11.68 -4.25
N LEU A 3 0.61 -11.44 -3.54
CA LEU A 3 1.91 -11.11 -4.15
C LEU A 3 2.38 -12.20 -5.14
N THR A 4 1.97 -13.43 -4.91
CA THR A 4 2.29 -14.57 -5.78
C THR A 4 1.62 -14.51 -7.16
N ASP A 5 0.63 -13.65 -7.35
CA ASP A 5 -0.08 -13.51 -8.63
C ASP A 5 0.65 -12.63 -9.66
N PHE A 6 1.87 -12.24 -9.38
CA PHE A 6 2.72 -11.46 -10.29
C PHE A 6 3.91 -12.28 -10.80
N PRO A 7 3.70 -13.29 -11.66
CA PRO A 7 4.76 -14.20 -12.09
C PRO A 7 5.89 -13.51 -12.86
N ALA A 8 5.59 -12.43 -13.55
CA ALA A 8 6.61 -11.64 -14.27
C ALA A 8 7.53 -10.83 -13.33
N GLN A 9 7.15 -10.67 -12.06
CA GLN A 9 7.87 -9.86 -11.06
C GLN A 9 8.42 -10.71 -9.90
N LYS A 10 8.69 -11.97 -10.13
CA LYS A 10 9.13 -12.92 -9.08
C LYS A 10 10.31 -12.42 -8.26
N ASP A 11 11.30 -11.82 -8.90
CA ASP A 11 12.51 -11.34 -8.23
C ASP A 11 12.22 -10.17 -7.30
N VAL A 12 11.39 -9.22 -7.75
CA VAL A 12 10.95 -8.07 -6.95
C VAL A 12 10.11 -8.53 -5.76
N ILE A 13 9.17 -9.42 -6.00
CA ILE A 13 8.32 -10.01 -4.95
C ILE A 13 9.16 -10.76 -3.92
N ALA A 14 10.13 -11.55 -4.36
CA ALA A 14 11.05 -12.27 -3.47
C ALA A 14 11.87 -11.32 -2.60
N LEU A 15 12.32 -10.18 -3.15
CA LEU A 15 13.03 -9.15 -2.39
C LEU A 15 12.14 -8.50 -1.33
N LEU A 16 10.90 -8.17 -1.68
CA LEU A 16 9.94 -7.60 -0.73
C LEU A 16 9.63 -8.58 0.40
N GLN A 17 9.35 -9.83 0.08
CA GLN A 17 9.08 -10.86 1.08
C GLN A 17 10.28 -11.11 2.00
N ARG A 18 11.48 -11.12 1.45
CA ARG A 18 12.72 -11.25 2.23
C ARG A 18 12.93 -10.08 3.18
N SER A 19 12.62 -8.87 2.75
CA SER A 19 12.68 -7.67 3.60
C SER A 19 11.68 -7.75 4.75
N LEU A 20 10.48 -8.25 4.49
CA LEU A 20 9.45 -8.49 5.51
C LEU A 20 9.90 -9.58 6.51
N GLU A 21 10.44 -10.69 6.03
CA GLU A 21 10.94 -11.79 6.88
C GLU A 21 12.04 -11.34 7.84
N ARG A 22 12.91 -10.44 7.38
CA ARG A 22 14.04 -9.92 8.16
C ARG A 22 13.70 -8.72 9.03
N GLY A 23 12.45 -8.26 9.01
CA GLY A 23 12.05 -7.05 9.72
C GLY A 23 12.73 -5.78 9.21
N ARG A 24 13.19 -5.77 7.97
CA ARG A 24 13.92 -4.67 7.33
C ARG A 24 13.12 -4.00 6.23
N LEU A 25 11.83 -3.81 6.47
CA LEU A 25 10.98 -3.08 5.54
C LEU A 25 11.45 -1.62 5.46
N GLY A 26 11.69 -1.13 4.23
CA GLY A 26 12.01 0.28 4.00
C GLY A 26 10.81 1.19 4.30
N HIS A 27 11.08 2.45 4.61
CA HIS A 27 10.04 3.46 4.84
C HIS A 27 9.53 4.10 3.54
N ALA A 28 10.20 3.86 2.41
CA ALA A 28 9.77 4.35 1.09
C ALA A 28 10.26 3.39 0.00
N TYR A 29 9.41 3.16 -1.00
CA TYR A 29 9.73 2.34 -2.17
C TYR A 29 9.36 3.09 -3.43
N LEU A 30 10.20 2.97 -4.46
CA LEU A 30 9.93 3.45 -5.80
C LEU A 30 9.80 2.26 -6.74
N PHE A 31 8.59 2.03 -7.26
CA PHE A 31 8.35 1.04 -8.29
C PHE A 31 8.44 1.69 -9.67
N THR A 32 9.25 1.12 -10.55
CA THR A 32 9.42 1.61 -11.92
C THR A 32 9.07 0.52 -12.91
N GLY A 33 8.46 0.89 -14.03
CA GLY A 33 8.06 -0.03 -15.07
C GLY A 33 7.25 0.66 -16.16
N GLN A 34 6.87 -0.08 -17.18
CA GLN A 34 6.11 0.45 -18.31
C GLN A 34 4.60 0.35 -18.13
N ASP A 35 4.13 -0.59 -17.32
CA ASP A 35 2.72 -0.81 -17.06
C ASP A 35 2.34 -0.20 -15.71
N LEU A 36 1.67 0.98 -15.76
CA LEU A 36 1.21 1.69 -14.56
C LEU A 36 0.18 0.89 -13.78
N ALA A 37 -0.68 0.13 -14.45
CA ALA A 37 -1.69 -0.68 -13.78
C ALA A 37 -1.04 -1.79 -12.94
N GLU A 38 -0.01 -2.43 -13.46
CA GLU A 38 0.76 -3.44 -12.74
C GLU A 38 1.53 -2.83 -11.55
N LEU A 39 2.17 -1.68 -11.75
CA LEU A 39 2.86 -0.96 -10.68
C LEU A 39 1.91 -0.60 -9.53
N GLU A 40 0.73 -0.08 -9.86
CA GLU A 40 -0.30 0.26 -8.88
C GLU A 40 -0.81 -1.00 -8.16
N ALA A 41 -1.03 -2.09 -8.90
CA ALA A 41 -1.48 -3.36 -8.35
C ALA A 41 -0.47 -3.94 -7.34
N VAL A 42 0.82 -3.91 -7.65
CA VAL A 42 1.89 -4.35 -6.72
C VAL A 42 1.90 -3.48 -5.47
N GLY A 43 1.81 -2.16 -5.60
CA GLY A 43 1.73 -1.24 -4.46
C GLY A 43 0.52 -1.52 -3.57
N ASN A 44 -0.62 -1.77 -4.19
CA ASN A 44 -1.87 -2.08 -3.48
C ASN A 44 -1.78 -3.41 -2.72
N VAL A 45 -1.24 -4.44 -3.34
CA VAL A 45 -1.04 -5.75 -2.71
C VAL A 45 0.00 -5.67 -1.58
N LEU A 46 1.03 -4.86 -1.71
CA LEU A 46 1.97 -4.62 -0.62
C LEU A 46 1.26 -3.98 0.58
N ALA A 47 0.42 -2.97 0.36
CA ALA A 47 -0.38 -2.37 1.42
C ALA A 47 -1.34 -3.38 2.06
N GLN A 48 -1.97 -4.23 1.27
CA GLN A 48 -2.81 -5.32 1.78
C GLN A 48 -2.00 -6.32 2.62
N THR A 49 -0.82 -6.70 2.17
CA THR A 49 0.09 -7.61 2.89
C THR A 49 0.45 -7.04 4.26
N LEU A 50 0.84 -5.77 4.32
CA LEU A 50 1.25 -5.11 5.56
C LEU A 50 0.12 -5.02 6.60
N ASN A 51 -1.13 -4.95 6.14
CA ASN A 51 -2.31 -4.80 6.99
C ASN A 51 -3.21 -6.03 7.03
N CYS A 52 -2.78 -7.15 6.45
CA CYS A 52 -3.58 -8.36 6.39
C CYS A 52 -3.83 -8.95 7.78
N GLN A 53 -5.09 -9.24 8.08
CA GLN A 53 -5.51 -9.83 9.35
C GLN A 53 -5.41 -11.36 9.37
N GLN A 54 -5.40 -11.98 8.20
CA GLN A 54 -5.35 -13.43 8.03
C GLN A 54 -4.37 -13.81 6.93
N PRO A 55 -3.08 -13.52 7.09
CA PRO A 55 -2.10 -13.78 6.05
C PRO A 55 -1.97 -15.27 5.77
N PRO A 56 -1.94 -15.69 4.49
CA PRO A 56 -1.74 -17.09 4.14
C PRO A 56 -0.34 -17.59 4.49
N LYS A 57 0.62 -16.68 4.61
CA LYS A 57 1.99 -16.96 5.00
C LYS A 57 2.51 -15.84 5.91
N SER A 58 3.18 -16.24 6.98
CA SER A 58 3.76 -15.30 7.95
C SER A 58 5.20 -15.68 8.27
N ALA A 59 6.00 -14.66 8.67
CA ALA A 59 7.32 -14.88 9.24
C ALA A 59 7.23 -15.46 10.66
N PRO A 60 8.33 -15.99 11.23
CA PRO A 60 8.33 -16.52 12.60
C PRO A 60 7.92 -15.51 13.67
N ASP A 61 8.13 -14.21 13.44
CA ASP A 61 7.70 -13.11 14.32
C ASP A 61 6.24 -12.69 14.15
N GLY A 62 5.49 -13.34 13.24
CA GLY A 62 4.11 -13.03 12.92
C GLY A 62 3.92 -11.97 11.84
N THR A 63 4.99 -11.44 11.26
CA THR A 63 4.89 -10.47 10.16
C THR A 63 4.25 -11.11 8.91
N PRO A 64 3.19 -10.53 8.35
CA PRO A 64 2.58 -11.07 7.13
C PRO A 64 3.56 -11.05 5.95
N LEU A 65 3.58 -12.12 5.16
CA LEU A 65 4.41 -12.24 3.96
C LEU A 65 3.60 -12.21 2.67
N ASP A 66 2.29 -12.29 2.77
CA ASP A 66 1.37 -12.18 1.64
C ASP A 66 -0.03 -11.75 2.12
N ALA A 67 -0.86 -11.28 1.19
CA ALA A 67 -2.22 -10.86 1.46
C ALA A 67 -3.22 -11.99 1.17
N CYS A 68 -4.23 -12.15 2.02
CA CYS A 68 -5.31 -13.12 1.76
C CYS A 68 -6.32 -12.62 0.72
N GLY A 69 -6.45 -11.30 0.56
CA GLY A 69 -7.41 -10.68 -0.35
C GLY A 69 -8.88 -10.75 0.10
N GLN A 70 -9.16 -11.37 1.24
CA GLN A 70 -10.53 -11.66 1.68
C GLN A 70 -10.89 -11.06 3.05
N CYS A 71 -9.92 -10.78 3.90
CA CYS A 71 -10.20 -10.18 5.20
C CYS A 71 -10.72 -8.74 5.05
N VAL A 72 -11.33 -8.23 6.09
CA VAL A 72 -11.91 -6.87 6.10
C VAL A 72 -10.89 -5.81 5.67
N SER A 73 -9.65 -5.91 6.17
CA SER A 73 -8.56 -5.00 5.83
C SER A 73 -8.22 -5.04 4.33
N CYS A 74 -8.01 -6.24 3.78
CA CYS A 74 -7.73 -6.41 2.35
C CYS A 74 -8.85 -5.87 1.45
N VAL A 75 -10.10 -6.16 1.80
CA VAL A 75 -11.28 -5.66 1.05
C VAL A 75 -11.38 -4.14 1.10
N LYS A 76 -11.16 -3.54 2.27
CA LYS A 76 -11.17 -2.07 2.41
C LYS A 76 -10.07 -1.40 1.56
N ILE A 77 -8.88 -1.97 1.53
CA ILE A 77 -7.78 -1.45 0.72
C ILE A 77 -8.13 -1.56 -0.77
N ASP A 78 -8.67 -2.68 -1.19
CA ASP A 78 -9.07 -2.92 -2.59
C ASP A 78 -10.13 -1.90 -3.07
N HIS A 79 -11.04 -1.49 -2.18
CA HIS A 79 -12.06 -0.49 -2.45
C HIS A 79 -11.63 0.96 -2.09
N ALA A 80 -10.36 1.19 -1.78
CA ALA A 80 -9.83 2.49 -1.37
C ALA A 80 -10.53 3.11 -0.13
N ASN A 81 -11.00 2.27 0.79
CA ASN A 81 -11.75 2.66 1.98
C ASN A 81 -10.99 2.42 3.30
N HIS A 82 -9.75 1.95 3.24
CA HIS A 82 -8.98 1.70 4.45
C HIS A 82 -8.49 3.01 5.06
N PRO A 83 -8.67 3.24 6.38
CA PRO A 83 -8.30 4.51 7.02
C PRO A 83 -6.80 4.78 7.05
N ASP A 84 -5.98 3.73 7.05
CA ASP A 84 -4.52 3.82 7.15
C ASP A 84 -3.81 3.75 5.80
N VAL A 85 -4.55 3.56 4.71
CA VAL A 85 -4.00 3.46 3.34
C VAL A 85 -4.62 4.52 2.46
N MET A 86 -3.77 5.28 1.80
CA MET A 86 -4.19 6.34 0.90
C MET A 86 -3.45 6.24 -0.42
N ILE A 87 -4.18 6.33 -1.51
CA ILE A 87 -3.62 6.46 -2.86
C ILE A 87 -3.76 7.91 -3.28
N VAL A 88 -2.64 8.55 -3.60
CA VAL A 88 -2.62 9.93 -4.12
C VAL A 88 -2.40 9.87 -5.62
N ARG A 89 -3.39 10.37 -6.38
CA ARG A 89 -3.33 10.47 -7.83
C ARG A 89 -3.43 11.91 -8.27
N PRO A 90 -2.83 12.27 -9.42
CA PRO A 90 -3.03 13.60 -9.99
C PRO A 90 -4.52 13.83 -10.30
N GLU A 91 -5.07 14.92 -9.80
CA GLU A 91 -6.46 15.33 -10.09
C GLU A 91 -6.56 16.23 -11.32
N SER A 92 -5.45 16.86 -11.73
CA SER A 92 -5.43 17.76 -12.88
C SER A 92 -5.24 17.02 -14.20
N LYS A 93 -5.74 17.63 -15.28
CA LYS A 93 -5.52 17.14 -16.66
C LYS A 93 -4.02 17.10 -17.02
N LEU A 94 -3.20 17.91 -16.36
CA LEU A 94 -1.75 17.97 -16.56
C LEU A 94 -0.99 16.87 -15.80
N ARG A 95 -1.68 15.98 -15.11
CA ARG A 95 -1.10 14.89 -14.32
C ARG A 95 -0.15 15.36 -13.21
N HIS A 96 -0.44 16.52 -12.62
CA HIS A 96 0.30 17.02 -11.47
C HIS A 96 -0.45 16.76 -10.18
N ILE A 97 0.26 16.29 -9.16
CA ILE A 97 -0.25 16.24 -7.79
C ILE A 97 -0.12 17.65 -7.22
N THR A 98 -1.26 18.23 -6.83
CA THR A 98 -1.29 19.60 -6.31
C THR A 98 -0.93 19.65 -4.83
N ILE A 99 -0.47 20.81 -4.37
CA ILE A 99 -0.16 21.01 -2.95
C ILE A 99 -1.40 20.83 -2.05
N GLY A 100 -2.58 21.14 -2.57
CA GLY A 100 -3.85 20.93 -1.85
C GLY A 100 -4.18 19.46 -1.55
N GLN A 101 -3.64 18.53 -2.35
CA GLN A 101 -3.76 17.08 -2.09
C GLN A 101 -2.83 16.61 -0.96
N ILE A 102 -1.75 17.33 -0.72
CA ILE A 102 -0.73 16.99 0.28
C ILE A 102 -1.02 17.70 1.60
N VAL A 103 -1.26 19.01 1.56
CA VAL A 103 -1.50 19.87 2.73
C VAL A 103 -2.90 20.44 2.67
N ARG A 104 -3.60 20.48 3.83
CA ARG A 104 -4.96 21.02 3.91
C ARG A 104 -5.03 22.49 3.47
N ARG A 105 -5.90 22.74 2.50
CA ARG A 105 -6.25 24.08 1.99
C ARG A 105 -7.75 24.16 1.75
N PRO A 106 -8.36 25.35 1.57
CA PRO A 106 -9.81 25.47 1.34
C PRO A 106 -10.36 24.64 0.17
N SER A 107 -9.55 24.44 -0.88
CA SER A 107 -9.92 23.61 -2.05
C SER A 107 -9.48 22.16 -1.97
N SER A 108 -8.98 21.70 -0.82
CA SER A 108 -8.46 20.34 -0.66
C SER A 108 -9.58 19.30 -0.72
N PRO A 109 -9.28 18.07 -1.23
CA PRO A 109 -10.19 16.94 -1.13
C PRO A 109 -10.42 16.57 0.34
N PRO A 110 -11.43 15.72 0.65
CA PRO A 110 -11.74 15.30 2.03
C PRO A 110 -10.57 14.71 2.78
N ARG A 111 -9.68 14.03 2.10
CA ARG A 111 -8.46 13.43 2.69
C ARG A 111 -7.22 14.03 2.03
N VAL A 112 -6.27 14.45 2.84
CA VAL A 112 -4.95 14.92 2.37
C VAL A 112 -3.86 14.10 3.05
N LEU A 113 -2.72 13.98 2.36
CA LEU A 113 -1.61 13.13 2.80
C LEU A 113 -1.06 13.56 4.18
N HIS A 114 -0.95 14.85 4.42
CA HIS A 114 -0.45 15.40 5.68
C HIS A 114 -1.27 14.95 6.88
N ASP A 115 -2.61 14.91 6.76
CA ASP A 115 -3.49 14.45 7.84
C ASP A 115 -3.28 12.96 8.13
N LEU A 116 -3.08 12.15 7.10
CA LEU A 116 -2.82 10.72 7.25
C LEU A 116 -1.50 10.46 7.97
N ILE A 117 -0.43 11.16 7.59
CA ILE A 117 0.92 10.98 8.17
C ILE A 117 0.95 11.37 9.64
N ASN A 118 0.23 12.43 10.02
CA ASN A 118 0.25 12.96 11.39
C ASN A 118 -0.59 12.14 12.39
N ASN A 119 -1.45 11.26 11.94
CA ASN A 119 -2.26 10.42 12.80
C ASN A 119 -1.64 9.03 12.95
N LYS A 120 -1.89 8.38 14.10
CA LYS A 120 -1.51 6.98 14.29
C LYS A 120 -2.35 6.07 13.39
N ALA A 121 -1.82 4.88 13.10
CA ALA A 121 -2.58 3.85 12.41
C ALA A 121 -3.86 3.52 13.20
N THR A 122 -5.00 3.49 12.52
CA THR A 122 -6.32 3.33 13.14
C THR A 122 -6.73 1.87 13.22
N GLU A 123 -6.59 1.13 12.15
CA GLU A 123 -7.01 -0.27 12.05
C GLU A 123 -5.84 -1.22 11.77
N GLY A 124 -4.79 -0.71 11.11
CA GLY A 124 -3.65 -1.50 10.70
C GLY A 124 -2.43 -1.28 11.58
N ARG A 125 -1.42 -2.08 11.32
CA ARG A 125 -0.10 -1.97 11.94
C ARG A 125 0.77 -0.91 11.25
N TYR A 126 0.48 -0.63 9.98
CA TYR A 126 1.23 0.28 9.11
C TYR A 126 0.30 1.28 8.42
N LYS A 127 0.89 2.40 7.99
CA LYS A 127 0.30 3.38 7.09
C LYS A 127 1.06 3.45 5.80
#